data_dc4c0e258104b2acdfbd245a87a96e43
#
_entry.id   dc4c0e258104b2acdfbd245a87a96e43
#
_cell.length_a   1.000
_cell.length_b   1.000
_cell.length_c   1.000
_cell.angle_alpha   90.00
_cell.angle_beta   90.00
_cell.angle_gamma   90.00
#
_symmetry.space_group_name_H-M   'P 1'
#
loop_
_entity.id
_entity.type
_entity.pdbx_description
1 polymer ?
#
loop_
_entity_poly.entity_id
_entity_poly.type
_entity_poly.pdbx_seq_one_letter_code
_entity_poly.pdbx_strand_id
1 'polypeptide(L)' 'VRRVHMFNNRTTDGRNNICGINVAKLRKALKISQRELADRLQVIDLDIDKNAVQRIESGQRFVTDIEIISLAKVFSVTV' A
#
# COMPACT_ATOMS: atom_id res chain seq x y z
N VAL A 1 12.99 -15.22 -13.90
CA VAL A 1 13.00 -14.40 -13.97
C VAL A 1 12.91 -13.40 -14.45
N ARG A 2 12.69 -12.95 -14.68
CA ARG A 2 12.63 -12.19 -15.09
C ARG A 2 12.97 -11.04 -15.00
N ARG A 3 13.78 -10.66 -15.31
CA ARG A 3 14.37 -9.63 -15.19
C ARG A 3 13.88 -8.53 -15.89
N VAL A 4 13.06 -8.58 -16.78
CA VAL A 4 12.42 -7.45 -17.39
C VAL A 4 11.74 -6.59 -16.40
N HIS A 5 11.35 -7.15 -15.28
CA HIS A 5 10.71 -6.39 -14.24
C HIS A 5 11.61 -5.37 -13.59
N MET A 6 12.91 -5.45 -13.80
CA MET A 6 13.83 -4.46 -13.29
C MET A 6 13.60 -3.09 -13.90
N PHE A 7 13.05 -3.06 -15.11
CA PHE A 7 12.84 -1.82 -15.84
C PHE A 7 11.39 -1.43 -15.95
N ASN A 8 10.50 -2.31 -15.54
CA ASN A 8 9.07 -2.07 -15.59
C ASN A 8 8.45 -2.66 -14.35
N ASN A 9 8.12 -1.82 -13.39
CA ASN A 9 7.59 -2.25 -12.10
C ASN A 9 6.08 -2.43 -12.11
N ARG A 10 5.45 -2.39 -13.27
CA ARG A 10 4.02 -2.56 -13.36
C ARG A 10 3.64 -4.03 -13.37
N THR A 11 2.48 -4.32 -12.82
CA THR A 11 1.89 -5.65 -12.92
C THR A 11 1.29 -5.81 -14.31
N THR A 12 0.86 -7.03 -14.64
CA THR A 12 0.29 -7.32 -15.95
C THR A 12 -1.01 -6.55 -16.23
N ASP A 13 -1.71 -6.12 -15.19
CA ASP A 13 -2.92 -5.31 -15.33
C ASP A 13 -2.64 -3.80 -15.23
N GLY A 14 -1.38 -3.41 -15.31
CA GLY A 14 -1.00 -2.01 -15.35
C GLY A 14 -0.82 -1.34 -13.99
N ARG A 15 -0.89 -2.10 -12.91
CA ARG A 15 -0.70 -1.53 -11.58
C ARG A 15 0.79 -1.32 -11.29
N ASN A 16 1.10 -0.31 -10.50
CA ASN A 16 2.46 -0.02 -10.05
C ASN A 16 2.78 -0.67 -8.71
N ASN A 17 1.86 -1.41 -8.14
CA ASN A 17 2.09 -2.21 -6.94
C ASN A 17 1.12 -3.39 -6.91
N ILE A 18 1.46 -4.43 -6.17
CA ILE A 18 0.59 -5.59 -6.01
C ILE A 18 -0.06 -5.64 -4.64
N CYS A 19 0.41 -4.84 -3.69
CA CYS A 19 -0.11 -4.88 -2.32
C CYS A 19 -1.38 -4.06 -2.15
N GLY A 20 -1.66 -3.12 -3.07
CA GLY A 20 -2.78 -2.19 -2.91
C GLY A 20 -4.13 -2.86 -2.80
N ILE A 21 -4.33 -3.96 -3.52
CA ILE A 21 -5.58 -4.72 -3.45
C ILE A 21 -5.78 -5.27 -2.04
N ASN A 22 -4.72 -5.83 -1.45
CA ASN A 22 -4.78 -6.35 -0.08
C ASN A 22 -4.92 -5.23 0.94
N VAL A 23 -4.29 -4.09 0.71
CA VAL A 23 -4.45 -2.92 1.57
C VAL A 23 -5.92 -2.52 1.63
N ALA A 24 -6.58 -2.43 0.49
CA ALA A 24 -7.99 -2.08 0.44
C ALA A 24 -8.85 -3.12 1.16
N LYS A 25 -8.56 -4.40 0.96
CA LYS A 25 -9.32 -5.48 1.62
C LYS A 25 -9.17 -5.41 3.13
N LEU A 26 -7.95 -5.27 3.62
CA LEU A 26 -7.69 -5.22 5.07
C LEU A 26 -8.30 -3.98 5.70
N ARG A 27 -8.19 -2.84 4.99
CA ARG A 27 -8.80 -1.61 5.48
C ARG A 27 -10.30 -1.75 5.62
N LYS A 28 -10.96 -2.31 4.61
CA LYS A 28 -12.41 -2.50 4.64
C LYS A 28 -12.81 -3.52 5.70
N ALA A 29 -12.01 -4.55 5.92
CA ALA A 29 -12.26 -5.52 6.97
C ALA A 29 -12.22 -4.89 8.35
N LEU A 30 -11.36 -3.89 8.56
CA LEU A 30 -11.29 -3.13 9.80
C LEU A 30 -12.36 -2.04 9.87
N LYS A 31 -13.09 -1.81 8.79
CA LYS A 31 -14.13 -0.78 8.69
C LYS A 31 -13.60 0.63 8.94
N ILE A 32 -12.40 0.91 8.46
CA ILE A 32 -11.81 2.24 8.57
C ILE A 32 -11.73 2.89 7.18
N SER A 33 -11.73 4.23 7.17
CA SER A 33 -11.63 4.99 5.94
C SER A 33 -10.17 5.08 5.47
N GLN A 34 -9.98 5.53 4.24
CA GLN A 34 -8.62 5.80 3.74
C GLN A 34 -7.93 6.86 4.58
N ARG A 35 -8.69 7.87 5.03
CA ARG A 35 -8.14 8.91 5.89
C ARG A 35 -7.70 8.34 7.24
N GLU A 36 -8.50 7.49 7.82
CA GLU A 36 -8.16 6.87 9.10
C GLU A 36 -6.92 5.99 8.98
N LEU A 37 -6.79 5.26 7.87
CA LEU A 37 -5.58 4.50 7.62
C LEU A 37 -4.36 5.41 7.52
N ALA A 38 -4.49 6.53 6.80
CA ALA A 38 -3.40 7.50 6.71
C ALA A 38 -3.01 8.03 8.10
N ASP A 39 -4.01 8.35 8.93
CA ASP A 39 -3.75 8.82 10.29
C ASP A 39 -2.98 7.79 11.11
N ARG A 40 -3.35 6.52 11.01
CA ARG A 40 -2.66 5.45 11.72
C ARG A 40 -1.22 5.28 11.24
N LEU A 41 -0.99 5.44 9.95
CA LEU A 41 0.36 5.36 9.39
C LEU A 41 1.22 6.52 9.88
N GLN A 42 0.65 7.70 10.01
CA GLN A 42 1.39 8.86 10.50
C GLN A 42 1.80 8.70 11.97
N VAL A 43 0.99 8.02 12.74
CA VAL A 43 1.33 7.74 14.15
C VAL A 43 2.61 6.92 14.26
N ILE A 44 2.89 6.06 13.30
CA ILE A 44 4.11 5.26 13.28
C ILE A 44 5.17 5.86 12.35
N ASP A 45 5.10 7.18 12.15
CA ASP A 45 6.11 7.96 11.43
C ASP A 45 6.20 7.70 9.93
N LEU A 46 5.16 7.15 9.33
CA LEU A 46 5.09 7.07 7.87
C LEU A 46 4.26 8.24 7.35
N ASP A 47 4.91 9.17 6.67
CA ASP A 47 4.26 10.40 6.20
C ASP A 47 3.48 10.13 4.91
N ILE A 48 2.30 9.54 5.07
CA ILE A 48 1.40 9.23 3.96
C ILE A 48 0.04 9.85 4.26
N ASP A 49 -0.49 10.62 3.31
CA ASP A 49 -1.81 11.21 3.44
C ASP A 49 -2.89 10.33 2.79
N LYS A 50 -4.13 10.78 2.89
CA LYS A 50 -5.27 10.07 2.31
C LYS A 50 -5.11 9.86 0.82
N ASN A 51 -4.60 10.85 0.10
CA ASN A 51 -4.44 10.75 -1.35
C ASN A 51 -3.41 9.71 -1.72
N ALA A 52 -2.34 9.59 -0.93
CA ALA A 52 -1.35 8.55 -1.15
C ALA A 52 -1.95 7.17 -0.90
N VAL A 53 -2.76 7.01 0.15
CA VAL A 53 -3.46 5.74 0.42
C VAL A 53 -4.35 5.38 -0.76
N GLN A 54 -5.11 6.35 -1.26
CA GLN A 54 -5.98 6.11 -2.41
C GLN A 54 -5.18 5.64 -3.63
N ARG A 55 -4.03 6.26 -3.89
CA ARG A 55 -3.21 5.87 -5.03
C ARG A 55 -2.55 4.51 -4.85
N ILE A 56 -2.23 4.13 -3.61
CA ILE A 56 -1.75 2.78 -3.33
C ILE A 56 -2.83 1.76 -3.64
N GLU A 57 -4.05 1.99 -3.16
CA GLU A 57 -5.15 1.05 -3.34
C GLU A 57 -5.55 0.91 -4.81
N SER A 58 -5.51 2.00 -5.56
CA SER A 58 -5.85 1.98 -6.98
C SER A 58 -4.71 1.48 -7.87
N GLY A 59 -3.52 1.28 -7.31
CA GLY A 59 -2.37 0.78 -8.07
C GLY A 59 -1.61 1.85 -8.82
N GLN A 60 -1.89 3.11 -8.57
CA GLN A 60 -1.23 4.21 -9.28
C GLN A 60 0.15 4.56 -8.72
N ARG A 61 0.44 4.15 -7.48
CA ARG A 61 1.64 4.55 -6.77
C ARG A 61 2.52 3.35 -6.49
N PHE A 62 3.83 3.50 -6.67
CA PHE A 62 4.79 2.50 -6.21
C PHE A 62 4.82 2.49 -4.68
N VAL A 63 5.11 1.33 -4.10
CA VAL A 63 5.16 1.15 -2.65
C VAL A 63 6.54 0.61 -2.31
N THR A 64 7.22 1.29 -1.38
CA THR A 64 8.56 0.90 -0.96
C THR A 64 8.51 -0.19 0.11
N ASP A 65 9.66 -0.82 0.34
CA ASP A 65 9.79 -1.84 1.39
C ASP A 65 9.41 -1.29 2.76
N ILE A 66 9.85 -0.07 3.05
CA ILE A 66 9.55 0.57 4.33
C ILE A 66 8.05 0.76 4.49
N GLU A 67 7.38 1.17 3.42
CA GLU A 67 5.94 1.38 3.43
C GLU A 67 5.19 0.07 3.63
N ILE A 68 5.65 -1.01 3.00
CA ILE A 68 5.04 -2.34 3.17
C ILE A 68 5.14 -2.78 4.64
N ILE A 69 6.29 -2.60 5.26
CA ILE A 69 6.50 -2.97 6.66
C ILE A 69 5.56 -2.15 7.55
N SER A 70 5.44 -0.85 7.29
CA SER A 70 4.56 0.02 8.07
C SER A 70 3.09 -0.38 7.93
N LEU A 71 2.66 -0.70 6.71
CA LEU A 71 1.31 -1.18 6.48
C LEU A 71 1.05 -2.49 7.23
N ALA A 72 2.01 -3.41 7.22
CA ALA A 72 1.89 -4.66 7.96
C ALA A 72 1.73 -4.41 9.46
N LYS A 73 2.44 -3.44 10.00
CA LYS A 73 2.32 -3.08 11.42
C LYS A 73 0.91 -2.57 11.75
N VAL A 74 0.37 -1.69 10.91
CA VAL A 74 -0.97 -1.15 11.13
C VAL A 74 -2.02 -2.24 11.09
N PHE A 75 -1.89 -3.17 10.15
CA PHE A 75 -2.85 -4.25 9.98
C PHE A 75 -2.53 -5.47 10.85
N SER A 76 -1.41 -5.46 11.56
CA SER A 76 -0.97 -6.59 12.40
C SER A 76 -0.88 -7.89 11.62
N VAL A 77 -0.33 -7.83 10.41
CA VAL A 77 -0.14 -9.00 9.56
C VAL A 77 1.35 -9.18 9.26
N THR A 78 1.71 -10.39 8.80
CA THR A 78 3.08 -10.65 8.36
C THR A 78 3.28 -10.15 6.93
N VAL A 79 4.49 -9.73 6.66
CA VAL A 79 4.85 -9.23 5.34
C VAL A 79 5.06 -10.35 4.33
#